data_d42390e9e73b662f77b23e9c19325038
#
_entry.id   d42390e9e73b662f77b23e9c19325038
#
_cell.length_a   1.000
_cell.length_b   1.000
_cell.length_c   1.000
_cell.angle_alpha   90.00
_cell.angle_beta   90.00
_cell.angle_gamma   90.00
#
_symmetry.space_group_name_H-M   'P 1'
#
loop_
_entity.id
_entity.type
_entity.pdbx_description
1 polymer ?
#
loop_
_entity_poly.entity_id
_entity_poly.type
_entity_poly.pdbx_seq_one_letter_code
_entity_poly.pdbx_strand_id
1 'polypeptide(L)'
;TLSLHDALPIFEKMQKKTKQELQEMEKRALKAEKQRDDALDKVKELQHQFYETAVRLEEEQGKNLKLRAQINRDYENSSIPSSKTLRKKKITNSREKTGRKPGGQPGHKGHCRKKQEPTRPAILLPPPEIVLEDNSFKKTSKTIIKQRVGIRMLLDVTEYHADVYYSSQTGERVHAPFPAGVIDDVNYDGSIRAFLFLLNNDCCTSIDKSRQFLSGLTGGKLNISKGMVSRLSREFALKTEAERRAAYADMLLSPVMHTDCTNGRENGKGCQIYVCATPDGKALYFAREKKGHEGVKDTVTEDYQGILVHDHDRTFYNYGTDHQECLAHVLRYLKGSMDNEPDRTWNKDMHSLVQEMIHFRNGLQPSEELDPCKVSEFEERYRKILETARKEYENVPANDYYRDGYNLFLRIEKYMQNHLLFLHDSRIPATNNEAERLLRNYKRKQAQAVTFRSFESIDYLCQCMSMLVLMRLEEPENIFDRVSRIFG
;
A
#
# COMPACT_ATOMS: atom_id res chain seq x y z
N THR A 1 -88.99 4.98 -78.25
CA THR A 1 -87.80 4.72 -79.09
C THR A 1 -87.14 6.06 -79.45
N LEU A 2 -86.07 6.45 -78.68
CA LEU A 2 -85.24 7.62 -79.08
C LEU A 2 -84.51 7.27 -80.38
N SER A 3 -84.62 8.21 -81.34
CA SER A 3 -83.99 8.06 -82.64
C SER A 3 -82.46 8.10 -82.43
N LEU A 4 -81.71 7.39 -83.32
CA LEU A 4 -80.25 7.37 -83.31
C LEU A 4 -79.64 8.81 -83.34
N HIS A 5 -80.37 9.79 -83.88
CA HIS A 5 -79.92 11.17 -83.97
C HIS A 5 -80.00 11.94 -82.65
N ASP A 6 -80.89 11.56 -81.69
CA ASP A 6 -81.05 12.20 -80.39
C ASP A 6 -80.10 11.53 -79.34
N ALA A 7 -79.69 10.30 -79.56
CA ALA A 7 -78.77 9.53 -78.65
C ALA A 7 -77.28 9.91 -78.81
N LEU A 8 -76.84 10.33 -80.04
CA LEU A 8 -75.44 10.67 -80.34
C LEU A 8 -74.92 11.86 -79.49
N PRO A 9 -75.65 13.00 -79.38
CA PRO A 9 -75.19 14.15 -78.59
C PRO A 9 -75.13 13.84 -77.09
N ILE A 10 -75.97 12.95 -76.57
CA ILE A 10 -75.98 12.52 -75.19
C ILE A 10 -74.77 11.63 -74.93
N PHE A 11 -74.46 10.74 -75.86
CA PHE A 11 -73.31 9.83 -75.76
C PHE A 11 -71.97 10.62 -75.84
N GLU A 12 -71.84 11.58 -76.74
CA GLU A 12 -70.66 12.45 -76.80
C GLU A 12 -70.51 13.32 -75.55
N LYS A 13 -71.60 13.81 -74.98
CA LYS A 13 -71.56 14.56 -73.71
C LYS A 13 -71.15 13.67 -72.52
N MET A 14 -71.62 12.43 -72.50
CA MET A 14 -71.21 11.42 -71.50
C MET A 14 -69.72 11.06 -71.69
N GLN A 15 -69.24 10.78 -72.88
CA GLN A 15 -67.82 10.50 -73.14
C GLN A 15 -66.96 11.70 -72.77
N LYS A 16 -67.35 12.89 -73.01
CA LYS A 16 -66.63 14.12 -72.68
C LYS A 16 -66.54 14.30 -71.16
N LYS A 17 -67.64 14.00 -70.45
CA LYS A 17 -67.69 14.02 -68.97
C LYS A 17 -66.82 12.93 -68.35
N THR A 18 -66.92 11.71 -68.86
CA THR A 18 -66.05 10.57 -68.38
C THR A 18 -64.58 10.84 -68.60
N LYS A 19 -64.24 11.48 -69.77
CA LYS A 19 -62.84 11.84 -70.05
C LYS A 19 -62.30 12.92 -69.09
N GLN A 20 -63.17 13.88 -68.74
CA GLN A 20 -62.84 14.94 -67.78
C GLN A 20 -62.65 14.35 -66.32
N GLU A 21 -63.56 13.45 -65.95
CA GLU A 21 -63.48 12.74 -64.66
C GLU A 21 -62.20 11.88 -64.56
N LEU A 22 -61.84 11.16 -65.65
CA LEU A 22 -60.61 10.38 -65.73
C LEU A 22 -59.39 11.28 -65.60
N GLN A 23 -59.31 12.41 -66.31
CA GLN A 23 -58.21 13.37 -66.21
C GLN A 23 -58.09 13.98 -64.81
N GLU A 24 -59.20 14.18 -64.12
CA GLU A 24 -59.17 14.67 -62.72
C GLU A 24 -58.69 13.59 -61.75
N MET A 25 -59.13 12.35 -61.97
CA MET A 25 -58.56 11.19 -61.17
C MET A 25 -57.10 10.99 -61.41
N GLU A 26 -56.60 11.07 -62.67
CA GLU A 26 -55.18 10.98 -62.99
C GLU A 26 -54.35 12.08 -62.25
N LYS A 27 -54.88 13.34 -62.29
CA LYS A 27 -54.22 14.43 -61.55
C LYS A 27 -54.19 14.22 -60.04
N ARG A 28 -55.31 13.68 -59.50
CA ARG A 28 -55.34 13.32 -58.03
C ARG A 28 -54.41 12.21 -57.71
N ALA A 29 -54.29 11.17 -58.53
CA ALA A 29 -53.38 10.09 -58.39
C ALA A 29 -51.92 10.57 -58.43
N LEU A 30 -51.54 11.39 -59.41
CA LEU A 30 -50.17 11.92 -59.50
C LEU A 30 -49.81 12.81 -58.28
N LYS A 31 -50.79 13.62 -57.81
CA LYS A 31 -50.58 14.41 -56.59
C LYS A 31 -50.38 13.55 -55.34
N ALA A 32 -51.14 12.45 -55.20
CA ALA A 32 -51.03 11.52 -54.13
C ALA A 32 -49.72 10.74 -54.20
N GLU A 33 -49.26 10.34 -55.37
CA GLU A 33 -47.92 9.72 -55.57
C GLU A 33 -46.82 10.67 -55.16
N LYS A 34 -46.82 11.92 -55.58
CA LYS A 34 -45.81 12.90 -55.14
C LYS A 34 -45.85 13.12 -53.64
N GLN A 35 -47.01 13.21 -52.99
CA GLN A 35 -47.14 13.34 -51.56
C GLN A 35 -46.58 12.10 -50.80
N ARG A 36 -46.80 10.90 -51.36
CA ARG A 36 -46.24 9.66 -50.83
C ARG A 36 -44.69 9.66 -50.90
N ASP A 37 -44.16 10.07 -52.06
CA ASP A 37 -42.71 10.09 -52.27
C ASP A 37 -42.03 11.15 -51.39
N ASP A 38 -42.59 12.34 -51.26
CA ASP A 38 -42.15 13.38 -50.32
C ASP A 38 -42.21 12.91 -48.86
N ALA A 39 -43.24 12.13 -48.49
CA ALA A 39 -43.35 11.54 -47.16
C ALA A 39 -42.31 10.44 -46.91
N LEU A 40 -42.02 9.59 -47.90
CA LEU A 40 -41.00 8.56 -47.84
C LEU A 40 -39.59 9.16 -47.67
N ASP A 41 -39.28 10.21 -48.39
CA ASP A 41 -38.00 10.90 -48.28
C ASP A 41 -37.84 11.56 -46.90
N LYS A 42 -38.93 12.12 -46.36
CA LYS A 42 -38.93 12.66 -45.00
C LYS A 42 -38.74 11.58 -43.91
N VAL A 43 -39.29 10.38 -44.14
CA VAL A 43 -39.07 9.23 -43.24
C VAL A 43 -37.59 8.79 -43.25
N LYS A 44 -36.98 8.73 -44.43
CA LYS A 44 -35.53 8.40 -44.55
C LYS A 44 -34.66 9.43 -43.85
N GLU A 45 -34.96 10.71 -44.03
CA GLU A 45 -34.22 11.78 -43.35
C GLU A 45 -34.35 11.69 -41.82
N LEU A 46 -35.56 11.46 -41.31
CA LEU A 46 -35.79 11.25 -39.87
C LEU A 46 -35.10 10.00 -39.33
N GLN A 47 -35.07 8.91 -40.09
CA GLN A 47 -34.33 7.71 -39.73
C GLN A 47 -32.82 7.98 -39.61
N HIS A 48 -32.27 8.76 -40.56
CA HIS A 48 -30.86 9.15 -40.49
C HIS A 48 -30.56 10.05 -39.30
N GLN A 49 -31.39 11.07 -39.05
CA GLN A 49 -31.24 11.94 -37.86
C GLN A 49 -31.38 11.16 -36.54
N PHE A 50 -32.29 10.20 -36.49
CA PHE A 50 -32.45 9.33 -35.33
C PHE A 50 -31.20 8.49 -35.10
N TYR A 51 -30.63 7.91 -36.15
CA TYR A 51 -29.39 7.12 -36.06
C TYR A 51 -28.22 7.98 -35.58
N GLU A 52 -28.00 9.16 -36.16
CA GLU A 52 -26.93 10.07 -35.72
C GLU A 52 -27.10 10.49 -34.24
N THR A 53 -28.35 10.76 -33.83
CA THR A 53 -28.65 11.17 -32.46
C THR A 53 -28.41 10.02 -31.49
N ALA A 54 -28.75 8.77 -31.85
CA ALA A 54 -28.50 7.59 -31.07
C ALA A 54 -26.98 7.34 -30.87
N VAL A 55 -26.20 7.48 -31.95
CA VAL A 55 -24.72 7.36 -31.86
C VAL A 55 -24.12 8.43 -30.94
N ARG A 56 -24.54 9.70 -31.07
CA ARG A 56 -24.08 10.78 -30.20
C ARG A 56 -24.46 10.55 -28.75
N LEU A 57 -25.67 10.04 -28.50
CA LEU A 57 -26.10 9.71 -27.12
C LEU A 57 -25.23 8.63 -26.50
N GLU A 58 -24.92 7.58 -27.25
CA GLU A 58 -24.05 6.49 -26.79
C GLU A 58 -22.63 6.99 -26.48
N GLU A 59 -22.07 7.84 -27.34
CA GLU A 59 -20.79 8.49 -27.11
C GLU A 59 -20.76 9.32 -25.79
N GLU A 60 -21.79 10.17 -25.61
CA GLU A 60 -21.88 11.03 -24.42
C GLU A 60 -22.14 10.21 -23.15
N GLN A 61 -22.89 9.13 -23.21
CA GLN A 61 -23.07 8.19 -22.10
C GLN A 61 -21.74 7.54 -21.73
N GLY A 62 -20.94 7.11 -22.73
CA GLY A 62 -19.62 6.53 -22.51
C GLY A 62 -18.64 7.52 -21.88
N LYS A 63 -18.59 8.75 -22.38
CA LYS A 63 -17.79 9.84 -21.78
C LYS A 63 -18.20 10.13 -20.34
N ASN A 64 -19.49 10.18 -20.06
CA ASN A 64 -20.03 10.37 -18.71
C ASN A 64 -19.63 9.23 -17.77
N LEU A 65 -19.69 7.98 -18.20
CA LEU A 65 -19.27 6.81 -17.43
C LEU A 65 -17.79 6.92 -17.05
N LYS A 66 -16.93 7.28 -18.01
CA LYS A 66 -15.50 7.51 -17.77
C LYS A 66 -15.25 8.62 -16.74
N LEU A 67 -15.95 9.75 -16.87
CA LEU A 67 -15.82 10.86 -15.93
C LEU A 67 -16.30 10.48 -14.52
N ARG A 68 -17.43 9.76 -14.40
CA ARG A 68 -17.92 9.23 -13.11
C ARG A 68 -16.93 8.30 -12.48
N ALA A 69 -16.34 7.38 -13.25
CA ALA A 69 -15.31 6.47 -12.77
C ALA A 69 -14.07 7.23 -12.24
N GLN A 70 -13.64 8.29 -12.91
CA GLN A 70 -12.54 9.14 -12.45
C GLN A 70 -12.86 9.88 -11.14
N ILE A 71 -14.09 10.42 -11.01
CA ILE A 71 -14.54 11.12 -9.80
C ILE A 71 -14.72 10.17 -8.61
N ASN A 72 -15.23 8.95 -8.87
CA ASN A 72 -15.45 7.94 -7.83
C ASN A 72 -14.18 7.22 -7.38
N ARG A 73 -13.07 7.40 -8.10
CA ARG A 73 -11.82 6.72 -7.81
C ARG A 73 -11.24 7.18 -6.48
N ASP A 74 -11.08 6.24 -5.55
CA ASP A 74 -10.48 6.46 -4.24
C ASP A 74 -9.55 5.31 -3.82
N TYR A 75 -9.02 5.35 -2.60
CA TYR A 75 -8.09 4.34 -2.07
C TYR A 75 -8.75 2.98 -1.76
N GLU A 76 -10.08 2.93 -1.70
CA GLU A 76 -10.82 1.68 -1.43
C GLU A 76 -11.14 0.90 -2.70
N ASN A 77 -11.23 1.58 -3.85
CA ASN A 77 -11.64 1.02 -5.13
C ASN A 77 -10.57 1.15 -6.23
N SER A 78 -9.37 1.55 -5.87
CA SER A 78 -8.23 1.71 -6.79
C SER A 78 -6.89 1.64 -6.04
N SER A 79 -5.78 1.71 -6.77
CA SER A 79 -4.43 1.81 -6.21
C SER A 79 -4.02 3.26 -5.85
N ILE A 80 -4.94 4.24 -5.88
CA ILE A 80 -4.62 5.61 -5.53
C ILE A 80 -4.39 5.72 -4.01
N PRO A 81 -3.27 6.33 -3.57
CA PRO A 81 -3.04 6.56 -2.15
C PRO A 81 -4.13 7.46 -1.54
N SER A 82 -4.51 7.21 -0.29
CA SER A 82 -5.53 7.98 0.45
C SER A 82 -5.24 9.50 0.49
N SER A 83 -3.97 9.89 0.40
CA SER A 83 -3.53 11.29 0.32
C SER A 83 -3.90 12.01 -0.98
N LYS A 84 -4.20 11.26 -2.06
CA LYS A 84 -4.55 11.79 -3.38
C LYS A 84 -6.04 11.66 -3.70
N THR A 85 -6.84 11.12 -2.80
CA THR A 85 -8.28 10.96 -2.98
C THR A 85 -8.96 12.32 -3.05
N LEU A 86 -9.70 12.60 -4.11
CA LEU A 86 -10.40 13.88 -4.33
C LEU A 86 -11.50 14.12 -3.28
N ARG A 87 -12.20 13.08 -2.87
CA ARG A 87 -13.22 13.12 -1.82
C ARG A 87 -12.62 12.59 -0.52
N LYS A 88 -12.42 13.45 0.46
CA LYS A 88 -12.04 13.05 1.83
C LYS A 88 -13.22 12.32 2.48
N LYS A 89 -13.36 11.04 2.23
CA LYS A 89 -14.24 10.19 3.05
C LYS A 89 -13.66 10.11 4.47
N LYS A 90 -14.54 10.14 5.47
CA LYS A 90 -14.14 9.85 6.85
C LYS A 90 -13.56 8.44 6.84
N ILE A 91 -12.28 8.30 7.21
CA ILE A 91 -11.64 6.98 7.31
C ILE A 91 -12.39 6.24 8.41
N THR A 92 -13.26 5.33 8.00
CA THR A 92 -13.91 4.39 8.91
C THR A 92 -13.00 3.18 9.03
N ASN A 93 -12.76 2.72 10.27
CA ASN A 93 -12.16 1.42 10.46
C ASN A 93 -13.00 0.38 9.71
N SER A 94 -12.36 -0.47 8.93
CA SER A 94 -13.01 -1.61 8.26
C SER A 94 -13.60 -2.66 9.23
N ARG A 95 -13.49 -2.42 10.53
CA ARG A 95 -14.15 -3.23 11.56
C ARG A 95 -15.64 -2.96 11.52
N GLU A 96 -16.40 -3.99 11.24
CA GLU A 96 -17.84 -3.97 11.42
C GLU A 96 -18.18 -3.54 12.84
N LYS A 97 -19.18 -2.67 12.97
CA LYS A 97 -19.67 -2.26 14.28
C LYS A 97 -20.40 -3.45 14.91
N THR A 98 -19.71 -4.19 15.75
CA THR A 98 -20.26 -5.37 16.44
C THR A 98 -21.33 -5.04 17.50
N GLY A 99 -21.72 -3.78 17.66
CA GLY A 99 -22.63 -3.33 18.71
C GLY A 99 -22.07 -3.40 20.13
N ARG A 100 -20.85 -3.91 20.31
CA ARG A 100 -20.20 -4.05 21.61
C ARG A 100 -19.65 -2.71 22.09
N LYS A 101 -19.75 -2.44 23.39
CA LYS A 101 -19.18 -1.24 24.00
C LYS A 101 -17.64 -1.26 23.90
N PRO A 102 -16.97 -0.10 23.68
CA PRO A 102 -15.52 -0.01 23.73
C PRO A 102 -14.98 -0.49 25.08
N GLY A 103 -13.91 -1.27 25.07
CA GLY A 103 -13.25 -1.78 26.28
C GLY A 103 -13.28 -3.31 26.40
N GLY A 104 -12.85 -3.81 27.56
CA GLY A 104 -12.86 -5.24 27.87
C GLY A 104 -14.26 -5.82 27.84
N GLN A 105 -14.47 -6.89 27.09
CA GLN A 105 -15.74 -7.60 27.01
C GLN A 105 -15.89 -8.58 28.19
N PRO A 106 -17.10 -9.02 28.56
CA PRO A 106 -17.29 -10.09 29.54
C PRO A 106 -16.43 -11.32 29.16
N GLY A 107 -15.68 -11.84 30.13
CA GLY A 107 -14.75 -12.96 29.90
C GLY A 107 -13.34 -12.54 29.43
N HIS A 108 -13.07 -11.25 29.16
CA HIS A 108 -11.73 -10.79 28.85
C HIS A 108 -10.80 -10.99 30.05
N LYS A 109 -9.73 -11.78 29.87
CA LYS A 109 -8.69 -11.92 30.88
C LYS A 109 -7.96 -10.58 31.02
N GLY A 110 -8.07 -9.96 32.19
CA GLY A 110 -7.35 -8.73 32.49
C GLY A 110 -5.84 -8.91 32.37
N HIS A 111 -5.18 -8.00 31.66
CA HIS A 111 -3.71 -7.96 31.60
C HIS A 111 -3.19 -7.08 32.73
N CYS A 112 -2.47 -7.69 33.69
CA CYS A 112 -1.73 -6.98 34.72
C CYS A 112 -0.32 -6.67 34.25
N ARG A 113 0.23 -5.53 34.67
CA ARG A 113 1.65 -5.22 34.44
C ARG A 113 2.52 -6.25 35.16
N LYS A 114 3.49 -6.83 34.45
CA LYS A 114 4.46 -7.74 35.05
C LYS A 114 5.45 -6.95 35.91
N LYS A 115 5.80 -7.50 37.08
CA LYS A 115 6.85 -6.94 37.92
C LYS A 115 8.20 -7.07 37.18
N GLN A 116 9.05 -6.04 37.38
CA GLN A 116 10.41 -6.00 36.84
C GLN A 116 11.40 -6.44 37.94
N GLU A 117 12.57 -6.89 37.53
CA GLU A 117 13.68 -7.13 38.48
C GLU A 117 14.10 -5.81 39.10
N PRO A 118 14.22 -5.75 40.46
CA PRO A 118 14.62 -4.53 41.15
C PRO A 118 16.06 -4.14 40.80
N THR A 119 16.28 -2.91 40.37
CA THR A 119 17.62 -2.35 40.11
C THR A 119 18.21 -1.62 41.33
N ARG A 120 17.49 -1.59 42.45
CA ARG A 120 17.89 -0.95 43.71
C ARG A 120 17.45 -1.78 44.91
N PRO A 121 18.10 -1.64 46.08
CA PRO A 121 17.64 -2.27 47.31
C PRO A 121 16.18 -1.90 47.62
N ALA A 122 15.44 -2.85 48.22
CA ALA A 122 14.07 -2.64 48.63
C ALA A 122 13.99 -1.58 49.74
N ILE A 123 13.04 -0.68 49.61
CA ILE A 123 12.70 0.31 50.66
C ILE A 123 11.67 -0.33 51.57
N LEU A 124 12.05 -0.57 52.81
CA LEU A 124 11.16 -1.07 53.88
C LEU A 124 10.37 0.11 54.42
N LEU A 125 9.07 0.04 54.37
CA LEU A 125 8.22 1.03 54.93
C LEU A 125 8.03 0.78 56.46
N PRO A 126 8.04 1.84 57.32
CA PRO A 126 7.79 1.67 58.71
C PRO A 126 6.35 1.19 58.97
N PRO A 127 6.09 0.56 60.13
CA PRO A 127 4.73 0.22 60.53
C PRO A 127 3.82 1.48 60.57
N PRO A 128 2.55 1.35 60.24
CA PRO A 128 1.57 2.47 60.44
C PRO A 128 1.46 2.85 61.89
N GLU A 129 1.11 4.10 62.18
CA GLU A 129 0.96 4.64 63.56
C GLU A 129 0.07 3.78 64.48
N ILE A 130 -1.06 3.32 63.92
CA ILE A 130 -1.98 2.44 64.64
C ILE A 130 -1.33 1.16 65.20
N VAL A 131 -0.32 0.63 64.48
CA VAL A 131 0.43 -0.59 64.92
C VAL A 131 1.44 -0.25 66.00
N LEU A 132 1.90 0.99 66.09
CA LEU A 132 2.81 1.46 67.11
C LEU A 132 2.06 1.82 68.42
N GLU A 133 0.78 2.22 68.32
CA GLU A 133 -0.07 2.61 69.45
C GLU A 133 -0.82 1.43 70.09
N ASP A 134 -1.11 0.36 69.30
CA ASP A 134 -1.89 -0.78 69.76
C ASP A 134 -1.09 -2.12 69.62
N ASN A 135 -0.67 -2.64 70.76
CA ASN A 135 0.09 -3.88 70.90
C ASN A 135 -0.67 -5.17 70.48
N SER A 136 -1.98 -5.07 70.18
CA SER A 136 -2.77 -6.19 69.70
C SER A 136 -2.39 -6.58 68.27
N PHE A 137 -1.83 -5.67 67.47
CA PHE A 137 -1.38 -5.94 66.11
C PHE A 137 -0.10 -6.81 66.10
N LYS A 138 -0.15 -7.88 65.33
CA LYS A 138 1.01 -8.77 65.13
C LYS A 138 1.39 -8.84 63.67
N LYS A 139 2.71 -8.79 63.38
CA LYS A 139 3.24 -8.95 62.04
C LYS A 139 2.88 -10.31 61.47
N THR A 140 2.24 -10.33 60.27
CA THR A 140 1.94 -11.58 59.55
C THR A 140 3.09 -11.96 58.62
N SER A 141 3.07 -13.19 58.13
CA SER A 141 4.01 -13.68 57.10
C SER A 141 3.83 -13.05 55.70
N LYS A 142 2.72 -12.29 55.48
CA LYS A 142 2.41 -11.72 54.20
C LYS A 142 3.03 -10.34 54.05
N THR A 143 3.77 -10.11 52.97
CA THR A 143 4.30 -8.81 52.56
C THR A 143 3.65 -8.35 51.24
N ILE A 144 3.16 -7.12 51.19
CA ILE A 144 2.65 -6.49 49.98
C ILE A 144 3.81 -5.79 49.28
N ILE A 145 4.16 -6.22 48.07
CA ILE A 145 5.24 -5.65 47.27
C ILE A 145 4.63 -4.84 46.13
N LYS A 146 4.92 -3.52 46.07
CA LYS A 146 4.58 -2.63 44.97
C LYS A 146 5.88 -2.06 44.38
N GLN A 147 5.92 -1.91 43.05
CA GLN A 147 7.06 -1.35 42.34
C GLN A 147 6.70 -0.01 41.71
N ARG A 148 7.62 0.94 41.80
CA ARG A 148 7.61 2.19 41.05
C ARG A 148 8.73 2.13 40.03
N VAL A 149 8.37 2.04 38.73
CA VAL A 149 9.33 1.98 37.63
C VAL A 149 9.53 3.39 37.08
N GLY A 150 10.76 3.82 36.90
CA GLY A 150 11.12 5.14 36.37
C GLY A 150 12.34 5.06 35.46
N ILE A 151 12.56 6.07 34.62
CA ILE A 151 13.74 6.24 33.80
C ILE A 151 14.51 7.45 34.31
N ARG A 152 15.84 7.34 34.41
CA ARG A 152 16.74 8.46 34.67
C ARG A 152 17.76 8.52 33.52
N MET A 153 17.97 9.70 32.96
CA MET A 153 19.01 9.97 32.00
C MET A 153 20.04 10.85 32.70
N LEU A 154 21.29 10.41 32.74
CA LEU A 154 22.42 11.11 33.32
C LEU A 154 23.42 11.38 32.18
N LEU A 155 23.99 12.58 32.17
CA LEU A 155 25.16 12.86 31.33
C LEU A 155 26.38 12.28 32.04
N ASP A 156 27.08 11.36 31.36
CA ASP A 156 28.32 10.75 31.84
C ASP A 156 29.48 11.43 31.13
N VAL A 157 30.44 11.92 31.90
CA VAL A 157 31.63 12.64 31.39
C VAL A 157 32.87 12.04 32.01
N THR A 158 33.72 11.45 31.16
CA THR A 158 35.01 10.87 31.58
C THR A 158 36.14 11.75 31.05
N GLU A 159 37.06 12.16 31.92
CA GLU A 159 38.26 12.88 31.57
C GLU A 159 39.47 11.92 31.51
N TYR A 160 40.25 12.04 30.44
CA TYR A 160 41.50 11.30 30.30
C TYR A 160 42.68 12.27 30.44
N HIS A 161 43.55 12.05 31.40
CA HIS A 161 44.74 12.87 31.66
C HIS A 161 45.98 12.12 31.21
N ALA A 162 46.79 12.74 30.33
CA ALA A 162 48.08 12.22 29.88
C ALA A 162 49.18 13.25 30.09
N ASP A 163 50.15 12.97 30.95
CA ASP A 163 51.33 13.82 31.15
C ASP A 163 52.15 13.85 29.89
N VAL A 164 52.71 15.03 29.58
CA VAL A 164 53.63 15.24 28.46
C VAL A 164 55.06 15.20 28.97
N TYR A 165 55.83 14.28 28.44
CA TYR A 165 57.24 14.13 28.74
C TYR A 165 58.11 14.79 27.64
N TYR A 166 59.19 15.46 28.03
CA TYR A 166 60.11 16.14 27.12
C TYR A 166 61.52 15.53 27.22
N SER A 167 62.13 15.19 26.09
CA SER A 167 63.48 14.74 26.01
C SER A 167 64.43 15.94 25.78
N SER A 168 65.30 16.23 26.71
CA SER A 168 66.33 17.29 26.54
C SER A 168 67.39 16.94 25.52
N GLN A 169 67.51 15.66 25.11
CA GLN A 169 68.49 15.19 24.14
C GLN A 169 67.96 15.29 22.70
N THR A 170 66.70 14.90 22.46
CA THR A 170 66.08 14.85 21.11
C THR A 170 65.17 16.04 20.83
N GLY A 171 64.73 16.77 21.85
CA GLY A 171 63.73 17.83 21.73
C GLY A 171 62.30 17.25 21.55
N GLU A 172 62.12 15.93 21.60
CA GLU A 172 60.84 15.25 21.37
C GLU A 172 59.91 15.36 22.58
N ARG A 173 58.60 15.46 22.31
CA ARG A 173 57.56 15.42 23.33
C ARG A 173 56.66 14.19 23.09
N VAL A 174 56.45 13.42 24.14
CA VAL A 174 55.62 12.19 24.10
C VAL A 174 54.60 12.21 25.23
N HIS A 175 53.45 11.60 25.01
CA HIS A 175 52.44 11.35 26.04
C HIS A 175 51.87 9.93 25.88
N ALA A 176 51.17 9.47 26.87
CA ALA A 176 50.44 8.20 26.78
C ALA A 176 49.36 8.25 25.68
N PRO A 177 49.18 7.18 24.89
CA PRO A 177 48.13 7.14 23.88
C PRO A 177 46.75 7.21 24.53
N PHE A 178 45.85 7.98 23.97
CA PHE A 178 44.46 8.02 24.37
C PHE A 178 43.69 6.79 23.83
N PRO A 179 42.61 6.38 24.49
CA PRO A 179 41.76 5.28 24.00
C PRO A 179 41.22 5.56 22.58
N ALA A 180 40.89 4.48 21.88
CA ALA A 180 40.26 4.61 20.56
C ALA A 180 38.99 5.45 20.64
N GLY A 181 38.84 6.42 19.69
CA GLY A 181 37.70 7.33 19.68
C GLY A 181 37.88 8.64 20.47
N VAL A 182 38.97 8.75 21.27
CA VAL A 182 39.34 9.99 21.96
C VAL A 182 40.40 10.72 21.12
N ILE A 183 39.99 11.64 20.29
CA ILE A 183 40.83 12.35 19.27
C ILE A 183 40.92 13.83 19.57
N ASP A 184 39.76 14.45 19.88
CA ASP A 184 39.62 15.87 20.12
C ASP A 184 39.48 16.17 21.62
N ASP A 185 39.56 17.44 22.02
CA ASP A 185 39.37 17.86 23.42
C ASP A 185 38.01 17.43 23.98
N VAL A 186 36.98 17.36 23.13
CA VAL A 186 35.63 16.85 23.48
C VAL A 186 35.17 15.85 22.43
N ASN A 187 34.97 14.63 22.84
CA ASN A 187 34.50 13.54 21.99
C ASN A 187 33.12 13.07 22.44
N TYR A 188 32.25 12.79 21.50
CA TYR A 188 30.94 12.18 21.77
C TYR A 188 31.02 10.69 21.52
N ASP A 189 30.66 9.90 22.51
CA ASP A 189 30.66 8.45 22.43
C ASP A 189 29.50 7.89 21.58
N GLY A 190 29.47 6.58 21.44
CA GLY A 190 28.44 5.89 20.67
C GLY A 190 27.03 6.12 21.20
N SER A 191 26.82 6.38 22.49
CA SER A 191 25.49 6.54 23.09
C SER A 191 24.80 7.82 22.63
N ILE A 192 25.51 8.94 22.56
CA ILE A 192 24.98 10.20 22.04
C ILE A 192 24.66 10.08 20.55
N ARG A 193 25.55 9.43 19.79
CA ARG A 193 25.33 9.17 18.36
C ARG A 193 24.12 8.27 18.14
N ALA A 194 24.01 7.17 18.88
CA ALA A 194 22.88 6.24 18.81
C ALA A 194 21.54 6.92 19.15
N PHE A 195 21.54 7.73 20.21
CA PHE A 195 20.33 8.46 20.61
C PHE A 195 19.80 9.37 19.49
N LEU A 196 20.68 10.17 18.90
CA LEU A 196 20.32 11.10 17.80
C LEU A 196 19.97 10.32 16.52
N PHE A 197 20.69 9.27 16.21
CA PHE A 197 20.42 8.40 15.06
C PHE A 197 19.04 7.75 15.16
N LEU A 198 18.70 7.13 16.29
CA LEU A 198 17.42 6.46 16.50
C LEU A 198 16.25 7.47 16.48
N LEU A 199 16.40 8.62 17.15
CA LEU A 199 15.39 9.68 17.07
C LEU A 199 15.13 10.11 15.61
N ASN A 200 16.18 10.27 14.82
CA ASN A 200 16.05 10.75 13.46
C ASN A 200 15.56 9.67 12.49
N ASN A 201 16.16 8.47 12.49
CA ASN A 201 15.88 7.43 11.49
C ASN A 201 14.73 6.52 11.90
N ASP A 202 14.61 6.16 13.15
CA ASP A 202 13.59 5.24 13.66
C ASP A 202 12.32 5.96 14.11
N CYS A 203 12.46 6.98 14.96
CA CYS A 203 11.33 7.75 15.46
C CYS A 203 10.84 8.83 14.48
N CYS A 204 11.43 8.96 13.29
CA CYS A 204 11.08 9.96 12.28
C CYS A 204 11.07 11.40 12.83
N THR A 205 11.97 11.74 13.76
CA THR A 205 12.10 13.08 14.32
C THR A 205 13.04 13.92 13.47
N SER A 206 12.76 15.22 13.27
CA SER A 206 13.66 16.09 12.51
C SER A 206 14.98 16.30 13.24
N ILE A 207 16.05 16.61 12.51
CA ILE A 207 17.38 16.89 13.07
C ILE A 207 17.28 17.97 14.16
N ASP A 208 16.57 19.07 13.91
CA ASP A 208 16.45 20.16 14.88
C ASP A 208 15.71 19.74 16.13
N LYS A 209 14.60 19.00 16.00
CA LYS A 209 13.85 18.49 17.17
C LYS A 209 14.66 17.47 17.97
N SER A 210 15.42 16.58 17.30
CA SER A 210 16.30 15.63 17.97
C SER A 210 17.37 16.34 18.81
N ARG A 211 17.98 17.38 18.24
CA ARG A 211 18.97 18.21 18.93
C ARG A 211 18.37 18.96 20.11
N GLN A 212 17.22 19.60 19.92
CA GLN A 212 16.49 20.33 20.97
C GLN A 212 16.10 19.39 22.11
N PHE A 213 15.63 18.18 21.79
CA PHE A 213 15.24 17.20 22.79
C PHE A 213 16.44 16.76 23.63
N LEU A 214 17.58 16.43 23.01
CA LEU A 214 18.81 16.07 23.72
C LEU A 214 19.31 17.24 24.58
N SER A 215 19.35 18.46 24.05
CA SER A 215 19.74 19.66 24.80
C SER A 215 18.84 19.89 26.01
N GLY A 216 17.52 19.74 25.85
CA GLY A 216 16.56 19.83 26.96
C GLY A 216 16.79 18.78 28.05
N LEU A 217 17.04 17.52 27.66
CA LEU A 217 17.35 16.43 28.59
C LEU A 217 18.63 16.66 29.39
N THR A 218 19.61 17.33 28.81
CA THR A 218 20.92 17.58 29.43
C THR A 218 21.04 18.99 30.06
N GLY A 219 19.91 19.70 30.19
CA GLY A 219 19.92 21.05 30.75
C GLY A 219 20.76 22.04 29.95
N GLY A 220 20.82 21.90 28.63
CA GLY A 220 21.57 22.76 27.73
C GLY A 220 23.08 22.48 27.66
N LYS A 221 23.57 21.46 28.37
CA LYS A 221 25.01 21.12 28.39
C LYS A 221 25.54 20.58 27.08
N LEU A 222 24.70 19.90 26.28
CA LEU A 222 25.06 19.38 24.96
C LEU A 222 24.48 20.23 23.84
N ASN A 223 25.36 20.79 23.02
CA ASN A 223 24.99 21.55 21.81
C ASN A 223 25.56 20.89 20.56
N ILE A 224 24.83 19.90 20.02
CA ILE A 224 25.28 19.12 18.89
C ILE A 224 25.02 19.88 17.59
N SER A 225 25.95 19.83 16.63
CA SER A 225 25.79 20.46 15.31
C SER A 225 24.83 19.68 14.42
N LYS A 226 24.11 20.38 13.51
CA LYS A 226 23.27 19.73 12.49
C LYS A 226 24.08 18.82 11.56
N GLY A 227 25.29 19.23 11.24
CA GLY A 227 26.21 18.48 10.38
C GLY A 227 26.59 17.13 10.98
N MET A 228 26.80 17.07 12.30
CA MET A 228 27.05 15.79 12.98
C MET A 228 25.86 14.85 12.81
N VAL A 229 24.63 15.30 13.15
CA VAL A 229 23.43 14.44 13.07
C VAL A 229 23.17 13.98 11.64
N SER A 230 23.36 14.84 10.64
CA SER A 230 23.15 14.48 9.24
C SER A 230 24.12 13.42 8.72
N ARG A 231 25.32 13.33 9.28
CA ARG A 231 26.35 12.32 8.91
C ARG A 231 26.10 10.95 9.53
N LEU A 232 25.33 10.86 10.61
CA LEU A 232 25.11 9.58 11.33
C LEU A 232 24.50 8.49 10.45
N SER A 233 23.59 8.84 9.53
CA SER A 233 23.02 7.84 8.62
C SER A 233 24.06 7.25 7.68
N ARG A 234 24.95 8.06 7.13
CA ARG A 234 26.06 7.59 6.30
C ARG A 234 27.04 6.72 7.10
N GLU A 235 27.44 7.18 8.29
CA GLU A 235 28.37 6.45 9.15
C GLU A 235 27.80 5.07 9.52
N PHE A 236 26.53 5.03 9.96
CA PHE A 236 25.85 3.79 10.31
C PHE A 236 25.73 2.85 9.11
N ALA A 237 25.34 3.36 7.96
CA ALA A 237 25.20 2.58 6.73
C ALA A 237 26.53 1.93 6.31
N LEU A 238 27.63 2.66 6.40
CA LEU A 238 28.96 2.13 6.06
C LEU A 238 29.43 1.07 7.08
N LYS A 239 29.24 1.33 8.37
CA LYS A 239 29.64 0.39 9.44
C LYS A 239 28.85 -0.92 9.45
N THR A 240 27.65 -0.91 8.86
CA THR A 240 26.74 -2.09 8.82
C THR A 240 26.60 -2.69 7.42
N GLU A 241 27.54 -2.43 6.52
CA GLU A 241 27.47 -2.93 5.14
C GLU A 241 27.61 -4.45 5.07
N ALA A 242 28.49 -5.04 5.90
CA ALA A 242 28.73 -6.47 5.91
C ALA A 242 27.46 -7.27 6.31
N GLU A 243 26.74 -6.80 7.34
CA GLU A 243 25.50 -7.42 7.79
C GLU A 243 24.40 -7.32 6.74
N ARG A 244 24.29 -6.18 6.03
CA ARG A 244 23.32 -6.04 4.93
C ARG A 244 23.63 -6.96 3.76
N ARG A 245 24.93 -7.14 3.43
CA ARG A 245 25.34 -8.10 2.38
C ARG A 245 25.04 -9.53 2.78
N ALA A 246 25.26 -9.89 4.04
CA ALA A 246 24.89 -11.21 4.56
C ALA A 246 23.37 -11.43 4.49
N ALA A 247 22.59 -10.44 4.91
CA ALA A 247 21.12 -10.52 4.80
C ALA A 247 20.65 -10.61 3.33
N TYR A 248 21.29 -9.91 2.41
CA TYR A 248 21.01 -10.03 0.96
C TYR A 248 21.20 -11.47 0.49
N ALA A 249 22.35 -12.07 0.78
CA ALA A 249 22.65 -13.45 0.40
C ALA A 249 21.67 -14.46 1.03
N ASP A 250 21.29 -14.24 2.29
CA ASP A 250 20.34 -15.10 2.98
C ASP A 250 18.91 -14.97 2.40
N MET A 251 18.48 -13.77 2.05
CA MET A 251 17.17 -13.55 1.42
C MET A 251 17.05 -14.21 0.05
N LEU A 252 18.13 -14.38 -0.71
CA LEU A 252 18.13 -15.13 -1.96
C LEU A 252 17.77 -16.60 -1.77
N LEU A 253 18.01 -17.16 -0.58
CA LEU A 253 17.70 -18.55 -0.23
C LEU A 253 16.25 -18.73 0.27
N SER A 254 15.53 -17.65 0.52
CA SER A 254 14.15 -17.73 0.98
C SER A 254 13.25 -18.33 -0.11
N PRO A 255 12.35 -19.27 0.20
CA PRO A 255 11.44 -19.84 -0.79
C PRO A 255 10.39 -18.84 -1.31
N VAL A 256 10.07 -17.82 -0.51
CA VAL A 256 9.07 -16.78 -0.84
C VAL A 256 9.63 -15.42 -0.47
N MET A 257 9.46 -14.45 -1.35
CA MET A 257 9.85 -13.06 -1.11
C MET A 257 8.76 -12.09 -1.56
N HIS A 258 8.48 -11.12 -0.71
CA HIS A 258 7.65 -9.96 -1.04
C HIS A 258 8.50 -8.89 -1.72
N THR A 259 7.97 -8.27 -2.77
CA THR A 259 8.57 -7.08 -3.38
C THR A 259 7.51 -6.04 -3.72
N ASP A 260 7.88 -4.78 -3.56
CA ASP A 260 7.02 -3.65 -3.92
C ASP A 260 7.86 -2.38 -4.06
N CYS A 261 7.31 -1.35 -4.69
CA CYS A 261 7.99 -0.07 -4.80
C CYS A 261 7.06 1.13 -4.56
N THR A 262 7.65 2.23 -4.12
CA THR A 262 6.94 3.50 -3.93
C THR A 262 7.78 4.69 -4.38
N ASN A 263 7.10 5.78 -4.76
CA ASN A 263 7.80 7.01 -5.15
C ASN A 263 8.50 7.66 -3.96
N GLY A 264 9.75 8.05 -4.15
CA GLY A 264 10.52 8.95 -3.30
C GLY A 264 10.59 10.36 -3.89
N ARG A 265 11.08 11.32 -3.11
CA ARG A 265 11.30 12.70 -3.57
C ARG A 265 12.67 13.22 -3.13
N GLU A 266 13.46 13.61 -4.10
CA GLU A 266 14.73 14.27 -3.94
C GLU A 266 14.65 15.69 -4.53
N ASN A 267 14.70 16.72 -3.70
CA ASN A 267 14.72 18.11 -4.13
C ASN A 267 13.73 18.46 -5.27
N GLY A 268 12.49 17.92 -5.14
CA GLY A 268 11.43 18.07 -6.14
C GLY A 268 11.45 17.04 -7.27
N LYS A 269 12.54 16.30 -7.49
CA LYS A 269 12.63 15.21 -8.46
C LYS A 269 12.03 13.92 -7.87
N GLY A 270 11.42 13.08 -8.72
CA GLY A 270 10.95 11.76 -8.35
C GLY A 270 12.07 10.74 -8.35
N CYS A 271 12.09 9.86 -7.36
CA CYS A 271 12.88 8.62 -7.34
C CYS A 271 11.99 7.46 -6.88
N GLN A 272 12.51 6.26 -6.80
CA GLN A 272 11.79 5.05 -6.41
C GLN A 272 12.45 4.41 -5.20
N ILE A 273 11.64 3.86 -4.32
CA ILE A 273 12.10 3.06 -3.20
C ILE A 273 11.51 1.67 -3.33
N TYR A 274 12.38 0.71 -3.53
CA TYR A 274 12.03 -0.70 -3.55
C TYR A 274 12.21 -1.31 -2.17
N VAL A 275 11.42 -2.30 -1.86
CA VAL A 275 11.58 -3.15 -0.69
C VAL A 275 11.49 -4.61 -1.11
N CYS A 276 12.42 -5.41 -0.58
CA CYS A 276 12.35 -6.86 -0.63
C CYS A 276 12.19 -7.35 0.81
N ALA A 277 11.27 -8.26 1.06
CA ALA A 277 11.02 -8.79 2.40
C ALA A 277 10.67 -10.27 2.36
N THR A 278 11.11 -11.01 3.36
CA THR A 278 10.84 -12.45 3.51
C THR A 278 9.77 -12.69 4.59
N PRO A 279 9.03 -13.81 4.54
CA PRO A 279 8.00 -14.11 5.53
C PRO A 279 8.50 -14.21 6.98
N ASP A 280 9.78 -14.50 7.19
CA ASP A 280 10.44 -14.49 8.51
C ASP A 280 10.75 -13.07 9.02
N GLY A 281 10.41 -12.04 8.25
CA GLY A 281 10.46 -10.63 8.64
C GLY A 281 11.70 -9.87 8.23
N LYS A 282 12.70 -10.50 7.59
CA LYS A 282 13.86 -9.79 7.02
C LYS A 282 13.40 -8.83 5.93
N ALA A 283 14.00 -7.65 5.86
CA ALA A 283 13.71 -6.71 4.81
C ALA A 283 14.89 -5.82 4.45
N LEU A 284 15.04 -5.58 3.15
CA LEU A 284 16.02 -4.65 2.60
C LEU A 284 15.31 -3.59 1.74
N TYR A 285 15.68 -2.33 1.94
CA TYR A 285 15.21 -1.19 1.16
C TYR A 285 16.29 -0.72 0.20
N PHE A 286 15.89 -0.32 -0.99
CA PHE A 286 16.78 0.15 -2.05
C PHE A 286 16.25 1.45 -2.65
N ALA A 287 17.09 2.48 -2.68
CA ALA A 287 16.78 3.70 -3.43
C ALA A 287 17.20 3.53 -4.90
N ARG A 288 16.36 3.96 -5.83
CA ARG A 288 16.61 3.90 -7.28
C ARG A 288 16.11 5.17 -7.95
N GLU A 289 16.82 5.63 -8.96
CA GLU A 289 16.39 6.83 -9.70
C GLU A 289 15.17 6.56 -10.57
N LYS A 290 15.07 5.36 -11.15
CA LYS A 290 14.06 4.97 -12.10
C LYS A 290 13.22 3.79 -11.62
N LYS A 291 12.06 3.60 -12.24
CA LYS A 291 11.18 2.44 -12.09
C LYS A 291 11.46 1.42 -13.20
N GLY A 292 10.87 0.25 -13.08
CA GLY A 292 11.01 -0.83 -14.06
C GLY A 292 12.29 -1.62 -13.88
N HIS A 293 12.82 -2.22 -14.95
CA HIS A 293 14.01 -3.07 -14.89
C HIS A 293 15.24 -2.35 -14.31
N GLU A 294 15.46 -1.09 -14.67
CA GLU A 294 16.54 -0.28 -14.09
C GLU A 294 16.38 -0.08 -12.57
N GLY A 295 15.14 -0.08 -12.07
CA GLY A 295 14.86 0.05 -10.65
C GLY A 295 15.03 -1.25 -9.88
N VAL A 296 14.81 -2.40 -10.52
CA VAL A 296 15.02 -3.72 -9.91
C VAL A 296 16.50 -4.09 -9.85
N LYS A 297 17.31 -3.53 -10.75
CA LYS A 297 18.76 -3.79 -10.81
C LYS A 297 19.45 -3.54 -9.47
N ASP A 298 20.37 -4.44 -9.10
CA ASP A 298 21.10 -4.46 -7.82
C ASP A 298 20.19 -4.51 -6.58
N THR A 299 18.95 -5.01 -6.72
CA THR A 299 18.08 -5.39 -5.58
C THR A 299 18.03 -6.90 -5.45
N VAL A 300 17.56 -7.40 -4.30
CA VAL A 300 17.41 -8.87 -4.13
C VAL A 300 16.52 -9.48 -5.21
N THR A 301 15.53 -8.73 -5.70
CA THR A 301 14.59 -9.21 -6.74
C THR A 301 15.30 -9.56 -8.06
N GLU A 302 16.41 -8.89 -8.41
CA GLU A 302 17.13 -9.15 -9.66
C GLU A 302 17.66 -10.58 -9.75
N ASP A 303 18.27 -11.05 -8.65
CA ASP A 303 18.94 -12.35 -8.61
C ASP A 303 18.05 -13.46 -8.02
N TYR A 304 16.86 -13.11 -7.55
CA TYR A 304 15.99 -14.03 -6.83
C TYR A 304 15.37 -15.09 -7.74
N GLN A 305 15.41 -16.35 -7.29
CA GLN A 305 14.94 -17.53 -8.05
C GLN A 305 13.79 -18.29 -7.35
N GLY A 306 13.17 -17.69 -6.33
CA GLY A 306 12.01 -18.26 -5.64
C GLY A 306 10.69 -17.62 -6.07
N ILE A 307 9.67 -17.80 -5.23
CA ILE A 307 8.31 -17.30 -5.46
C ILE A 307 8.21 -15.83 -5.06
N LEU A 308 7.78 -14.95 -5.98
CA LEU A 308 7.58 -13.54 -5.72
C LEU A 308 6.12 -13.23 -5.37
N VAL A 309 5.91 -12.51 -4.28
CA VAL A 309 4.62 -11.92 -3.90
C VAL A 309 4.67 -10.43 -4.18
N HIS A 310 3.83 -9.93 -5.10
CA HIS A 310 3.90 -8.54 -5.56
C HIS A 310 2.53 -8.01 -6.01
N ASP A 311 2.46 -6.72 -6.30
CA ASP A 311 1.32 -6.12 -7.01
C ASP A 311 1.37 -6.48 -8.51
N HIS A 312 0.42 -5.96 -9.29
CA HIS A 312 0.39 -6.21 -10.74
C HIS A 312 1.43 -5.38 -11.53
N ASP A 313 2.56 -5.00 -10.97
CA ASP A 313 3.62 -4.38 -11.77
C ASP A 313 4.24 -5.44 -12.69
N ARG A 314 4.08 -5.24 -14.01
CA ARG A 314 4.55 -6.19 -15.03
C ARG A 314 6.04 -6.42 -14.98
N THR A 315 6.82 -5.53 -14.41
CA THR A 315 8.27 -5.67 -14.28
C THR A 315 8.62 -6.89 -13.45
N PHE A 316 7.91 -7.14 -12.36
CA PHE A 316 8.22 -8.22 -11.43
C PHE A 316 8.03 -9.61 -12.02
N TYR A 317 7.15 -9.78 -13.02
CA TYR A 317 6.97 -11.07 -13.71
C TYR A 317 8.19 -11.55 -14.52
N ASN A 318 9.23 -10.73 -14.65
CA ASN A 318 10.48 -11.12 -15.32
C ASN A 318 11.54 -11.65 -14.36
N TYR A 319 11.23 -11.77 -13.06
CA TYR A 319 12.14 -12.20 -12.00
C TYR A 319 11.48 -13.28 -11.16
N GLY A 320 12.27 -14.09 -10.46
CA GLY A 320 11.75 -15.25 -9.74
C GLY A 320 11.28 -16.37 -10.65
N THR A 321 10.69 -17.41 -10.08
CA THR A 321 10.17 -18.58 -10.83
C THR A 321 8.66 -18.60 -10.92
N ASP A 322 7.98 -18.28 -9.80
CA ASP A 322 6.53 -18.23 -9.69
C ASP A 322 6.07 -16.94 -9.03
N HIS A 323 4.80 -16.59 -9.25
CA HIS A 323 4.26 -15.29 -8.81
C HIS A 323 2.94 -15.45 -8.10
N GLN A 324 2.81 -14.80 -6.96
CA GLN A 324 1.53 -14.56 -6.29
C GLN A 324 1.18 -13.08 -6.41
N GLU A 325 0.10 -12.76 -7.12
CA GLU A 325 -0.43 -11.40 -7.11
C GLU A 325 -1.12 -11.06 -5.77
N CYS A 326 -0.94 -9.86 -5.31
CA CYS A 326 -1.59 -9.35 -4.10
C CYS A 326 -3.11 -9.28 -4.25
N LEU A 327 -3.84 -10.19 -3.61
CA LEU A 327 -5.30 -10.22 -3.68
C LEU A 327 -5.98 -9.02 -3.03
N ALA A 328 -5.31 -8.30 -2.13
CA ALA A 328 -5.84 -7.04 -1.62
C ALA A 328 -5.99 -5.97 -2.71
N HIS A 329 -5.11 -5.96 -3.70
CA HIS A 329 -5.23 -5.10 -4.88
C HIS A 329 -6.34 -5.58 -5.82
N VAL A 330 -6.46 -6.89 -6.04
CA VAL A 330 -7.53 -7.48 -6.85
C VAL A 330 -8.90 -7.12 -6.26
N LEU A 331 -9.09 -7.24 -4.94
CA LEU A 331 -10.33 -6.83 -4.26
C LEU A 331 -10.65 -5.35 -4.46
N ARG A 332 -9.66 -4.46 -4.39
CA ARG A 332 -9.88 -3.02 -4.65
C ARG A 332 -10.33 -2.76 -6.09
N TYR A 333 -9.73 -3.42 -7.07
CA TYR A 333 -10.12 -3.27 -8.47
C TYR A 333 -11.51 -3.85 -8.74
N LEU A 334 -11.85 -5.00 -8.16
CA LEU A 334 -13.19 -5.58 -8.23
C LEU A 334 -14.24 -4.63 -7.62
N LYS A 335 -13.93 -4.02 -6.47
CA LYS A 335 -14.80 -2.98 -5.89
C LYS A 335 -14.99 -1.79 -6.82
N GLY A 336 -13.92 -1.34 -7.49
CA GLY A 336 -14.00 -0.30 -8.52
C GLY A 336 -14.88 -0.69 -9.69
N SER A 337 -14.80 -1.95 -10.15
CA SER A 337 -15.68 -2.48 -11.19
C SER A 337 -17.15 -2.54 -10.72
N MET A 338 -17.41 -3.00 -9.49
CA MET A 338 -18.76 -3.02 -8.90
C MET A 338 -19.37 -1.62 -8.80
N ASP A 339 -18.57 -0.60 -8.44
CA ASP A 339 -19.02 0.79 -8.32
C ASP A 339 -19.36 1.42 -9.69
N ASN A 340 -18.68 1.01 -10.76
CA ASN A 340 -18.80 1.60 -12.09
C ASN A 340 -19.62 0.76 -13.08
N GLU A 341 -19.76 -0.55 -12.84
CA GLU A 341 -20.56 -1.48 -13.63
C GLU A 341 -21.50 -2.29 -12.70
N PRO A 342 -22.49 -1.61 -12.06
CA PRO A 342 -23.34 -2.23 -11.03
C PRO A 342 -24.27 -3.32 -11.56
N ASP A 343 -24.53 -3.32 -12.88
CA ASP A 343 -25.41 -4.29 -13.55
C ASP A 343 -24.70 -5.63 -13.83
N ARG A 344 -23.37 -5.69 -13.71
CA ARG A 344 -22.60 -6.92 -13.82
C ARG A 344 -22.69 -7.73 -12.54
N THR A 345 -22.74 -9.06 -12.65
CA THR A 345 -22.75 -9.98 -11.50
C THR A 345 -21.39 -10.59 -11.24
N TRP A 346 -20.62 -10.87 -12.30
CA TRP A 346 -19.32 -11.53 -12.19
C TRP A 346 -18.35 -10.84 -11.23
N ASN A 347 -18.33 -9.50 -11.20
CA ASN A 347 -17.43 -8.71 -10.34
C ASN A 347 -17.77 -8.86 -8.85
N LYS A 348 -19.05 -8.95 -8.50
CA LYS A 348 -19.55 -9.19 -7.14
C LYS A 348 -19.21 -10.60 -6.68
N ASP A 349 -19.45 -11.59 -7.56
CA ASP A 349 -19.23 -13.01 -7.26
C ASP A 349 -17.72 -13.28 -7.10
N MET A 350 -16.88 -12.72 -7.99
CA MET A 350 -15.42 -12.82 -7.88
C MET A 350 -14.90 -12.13 -6.62
N HIS A 351 -15.41 -10.94 -6.29
CA HIS A 351 -15.03 -10.25 -5.05
C HIS A 351 -15.34 -11.12 -3.82
N SER A 352 -16.53 -11.70 -3.76
CA SER A 352 -16.95 -12.57 -2.64
C SER A 352 -16.11 -13.84 -2.56
N LEU A 353 -15.82 -14.46 -3.70
CA LEU A 353 -14.98 -15.65 -3.77
C LEU A 353 -13.54 -15.36 -3.27
N VAL A 354 -12.94 -14.27 -3.73
CA VAL A 354 -11.59 -13.87 -3.28
C VAL A 354 -11.56 -13.61 -1.78
N GLN A 355 -12.58 -12.96 -1.21
CA GLN A 355 -12.67 -12.77 0.24
C GLN A 355 -12.80 -14.11 0.98
N GLU A 356 -13.61 -15.04 0.49
CA GLU A 356 -13.79 -16.37 1.07
C GLU A 356 -12.47 -17.17 1.06
N MET A 357 -11.75 -17.17 -0.05
CA MET A 357 -10.45 -17.82 -0.17
C MET A 357 -9.41 -17.26 0.82
N ILE A 358 -9.33 -15.93 0.95
CA ILE A 358 -8.44 -15.28 1.92
C ILE A 358 -8.86 -15.65 3.35
N HIS A 359 -10.16 -15.64 3.64
CA HIS A 359 -10.66 -15.98 4.97
C HIS A 359 -10.37 -17.45 5.32
N PHE A 360 -10.61 -18.36 4.39
CA PHE A 360 -10.28 -19.78 4.54
C PHE A 360 -8.81 -19.97 4.88
N ARG A 361 -7.91 -19.37 4.08
CA ARG A 361 -6.45 -19.46 4.30
C ARG A 361 -6.02 -18.88 5.64
N ASN A 362 -6.57 -17.76 6.06
CA ASN A 362 -6.25 -17.11 7.33
C ASN A 362 -6.82 -17.85 8.56
N GLY A 363 -7.79 -18.73 8.37
CA GLY A 363 -8.37 -19.58 9.41
C GLY A 363 -7.53 -20.81 9.75
N LEU A 364 -6.60 -21.20 8.86
CA LEU A 364 -5.74 -22.37 9.05
C LEU A 364 -4.58 -22.05 10.02
N GLN A 365 -4.22 -23.04 10.82
CA GLN A 365 -2.99 -22.95 11.64
C GLN A 365 -1.74 -23.06 10.75
N PRO A 366 -0.58 -22.53 11.15
CA PRO A 366 0.63 -22.54 10.33
C PRO A 366 1.11 -23.95 9.91
N SER A 367 0.78 -24.99 10.68
CA SER A 367 1.11 -26.39 10.41
C SER A 367 0.02 -27.17 9.69
N GLU A 368 -1.11 -26.54 9.41
CA GLU A 368 -2.26 -27.20 8.80
C GLU A 368 -2.13 -27.18 7.27
N GLU A 369 -2.24 -28.36 6.64
CA GLU A 369 -2.23 -28.46 5.20
C GLU A 369 -3.55 -27.99 4.59
N LEU A 370 -3.46 -27.47 3.37
CA LEU A 370 -4.64 -27.03 2.62
C LEU A 370 -5.42 -28.26 2.12
N ASP A 371 -6.72 -28.30 2.37
CA ASP A 371 -7.61 -29.36 1.88
C ASP A 371 -7.71 -29.33 0.34
N PRO A 372 -7.19 -30.34 -0.38
CA PRO A 372 -7.21 -30.35 -1.84
C PRO A 372 -8.62 -30.31 -2.43
N CYS A 373 -9.63 -30.89 -1.74
CA CYS A 373 -11.01 -30.85 -2.18
C CYS A 373 -11.55 -29.42 -2.15
N LYS A 374 -11.22 -28.68 -1.08
CA LYS A 374 -11.63 -27.28 -0.94
C LYS A 374 -10.92 -26.36 -1.94
N VAL A 375 -9.65 -26.63 -2.21
CA VAL A 375 -8.89 -25.90 -3.24
C VAL A 375 -9.52 -26.12 -4.62
N SER A 376 -9.83 -27.38 -4.98
CA SER A 376 -10.50 -27.71 -6.25
C SER A 376 -11.87 -27.05 -6.38
N GLU A 377 -12.65 -26.98 -5.28
CA GLU A 377 -13.94 -26.26 -5.25
C GLU A 377 -13.76 -24.78 -5.57
N PHE A 378 -12.78 -24.12 -4.94
CA PHE A 378 -12.47 -22.71 -5.21
C PHE A 378 -12.06 -22.46 -6.66
N GLU A 379 -11.21 -23.32 -7.23
CA GLU A 379 -10.81 -23.23 -8.62
C GLU A 379 -11.97 -23.40 -9.60
N GLU A 380 -12.86 -24.35 -9.34
CA GLU A 380 -14.03 -24.56 -10.18
C GLU A 380 -14.97 -23.37 -10.14
N ARG A 381 -15.24 -22.82 -8.94
CA ARG A 381 -16.05 -21.61 -8.77
C ARG A 381 -15.41 -20.41 -9.48
N TYR A 382 -14.09 -20.28 -9.39
CA TYR A 382 -13.34 -19.23 -10.08
C TYR A 382 -13.55 -19.30 -11.59
N ARG A 383 -13.39 -20.49 -12.21
CA ARG A 383 -13.61 -20.72 -13.64
C ARG A 383 -15.07 -20.42 -14.05
N LYS A 384 -16.05 -20.86 -13.27
CA LYS A 384 -17.47 -20.56 -13.53
C LYS A 384 -17.78 -19.07 -13.53
N ILE A 385 -17.19 -18.30 -12.62
CA ILE A 385 -17.35 -16.83 -12.60
C ILE A 385 -16.71 -16.20 -13.84
N LEU A 386 -15.56 -16.68 -14.30
CA LEU A 386 -14.94 -16.22 -15.55
C LEU A 386 -15.82 -16.50 -16.78
N GLU A 387 -16.46 -17.66 -16.83
CA GLU A 387 -17.43 -18.00 -17.90
C GLU A 387 -18.66 -17.05 -17.86
N THR A 388 -19.13 -16.74 -16.66
CA THR A 388 -20.21 -15.75 -16.47
C THR A 388 -19.78 -14.37 -16.97
N ALA A 389 -18.58 -13.92 -16.61
CA ALA A 389 -18.02 -12.65 -17.07
C ALA A 389 -17.93 -12.57 -18.61
N ARG A 390 -17.46 -13.66 -19.23
CA ARG A 390 -17.37 -13.76 -20.70
C ARG A 390 -18.74 -13.61 -21.35
N LYS A 391 -19.75 -14.35 -20.88
CA LYS A 391 -21.13 -14.25 -21.38
C LYS A 391 -21.72 -12.86 -21.17
N GLU A 392 -21.48 -12.23 -20.02
CA GLU A 392 -21.96 -10.87 -19.75
C GLU A 392 -21.35 -9.85 -20.71
N TYR A 393 -20.06 -9.97 -21.06
CA TYR A 393 -19.41 -9.07 -22.02
C TYR A 393 -19.72 -9.41 -23.48
N GLU A 394 -20.08 -10.65 -23.81
CA GLU A 394 -20.62 -11.05 -25.12
C GLU A 394 -22.02 -10.47 -25.34
N ASN A 395 -22.90 -10.53 -24.32
CA ASN A 395 -24.26 -10.01 -24.40
C ASN A 395 -24.32 -8.48 -24.40
N VAL A 396 -23.51 -7.85 -23.55
CA VAL A 396 -23.39 -6.39 -23.44
C VAL A 396 -21.91 -6.03 -23.52
N PRO A 397 -21.38 -5.72 -24.70
CA PRO A 397 -19.97 -5.38 -24.88
C PRO A 397 -19.52 -4.22 -23.99
N ALA A 398 -18.21 -4.18 -23.69
CA ALA A 398 -17.62 -3.06 -22.98
C ALA A 398 -17.72 -1.77 -23.81
N ASN A 399 -18.08 -0.68 -23.16
CA ASN A 399 -18.14 0.64 -23.80
C ASN A 399 -16.72 1.08 -24.21
N ASP A 400 -16.59 1.70 -25.40
CA ASP A 400 -15.29 2.12 -25.95
C ASP A 400 -14.60 3.21 -25.10
N TYR A 401 -15.35 4.00 -24.35
CA TYR A 401 -14.83 5.05 -23.48
C TYR A 401 -14.48 4.58 -22.07
N TYR A 402 -15.07 3.44 -21.60
CA TYR A 402 -14.81 2.86 -20.29
C TYR A 402 -14.63 1.35 -20.40
N ARG A 403 -13.40 0.90 -20.33
CA ARG A 403 -13.01 -0.53 -20.45
C ARG A 403 -12.34 -1.09 -19.20
N ASP A 404 -12.32 -0.35 -18.10
CA ASP A 404 -11.56 -0.74 -16.90
C ASP A 404 -12.06 -2.08 -16.34
N GLY A 405 -13.37 -2.32 -16.29
CA GLY A 405 -13.95 -3.58 -15.83
C GLY A 405 -13.63 -4.74 -16.78
N TYR A 406 -13.75 -4.54 -18.09
CA TYR A 406 -13.38 -5.54 -19.08
C TYR A 406 -11.88 -5.88 -19.05
N ASN A 407 -11.03 -4.88 -18.95
CA ASN A 407 -9.59 -5.07 -18.82
C ASN A 407 -9.26 -5.82 -17.50
N LEU A 408 -9.99 -5.56 -16.43
CA LEU A 408 -9.87 -6.31 -15.17
C LEU A 408 -10.26 -7.78 -15.35
N PHE A 409 -11.37 -8.07 -16.03
CA PHE A 409 -11.78 -9.43 -16.36
C PHE A 409 -10.69 -10.18 -17.13
N LEU A 410 -10.19 -9.60 -18.22
CA LEU A 410 -9.11 -10.20 -19.03
C LEU A 410 -7.83 -10.45 -18.21
N ARG A 411 -7.50 -9.52 -17.30
CA ARG A 411 -6.38 -9.70 -16.37
C ARG A 411 -6.62 -10.86 -15.41
N ILE A 412 -7.77 -10.91 -14.77
CA ILE A 412 -8.13 -11.96 -13.80
C ILE A 412 -8.12 -13.34 -14.48
N GLU A 413 -8.60 -13.43 -15.71
CA GLU A 413 -8.55 -14.64 -16.52
C GLU A 413 -7.11 -15.05 -16.85
N LYS A 414 -6.31 -14.12 -17.35
CA LYS A 414 -4.91 -14.37 -17.75
C LYS A 414 -4.04 -14.81 -16.59
N TYR A 415 -4.23 -14.21 -15.40
CA TYR A 415 -3.37 -14.40 -14.22
C TYR A 415 -4.04 -15.26 -13.14
N MET A 416 -5.01 -16.09 -13.50
CA MET A 416 -5.72 -16.98 -12.59
C MET A 416 -4.78 -17.79 -11.69
N GLN A 417 -3.73 -18.40 -12.26
CA GLN A 417 -2.75 -19.20 -11.51
C GLN A 417 -2.00 -18.35 -10.48
N ASN A 418 -1.66 -17.11 -10.82
CA ASN A 418 -1.00 -16.18 -9.93
C ASN A 418 -1.91 -15.63 -8.80
N HIS A 419 -3.23 -15.74 -8.97
CA HIS A 419 -4.19 -15.43 -7.91
C HIS A 419 -4.44 -16.59 -6.97
N LEU A 420 -4.23 -17.82 -7.42
CA LEU A 420 -4.57 -19.05 -6.70
C LEU A 420 -3.36 -19.76 -6.08
N LEU A 421 -2.12 -19.33 -6.40
CA LEU A 421 -0.89 -20.01 -5.99
C LEU A 421 -0.81 -20.20 -4.46
N PHE A 422 -1.29 -19.23 -3.68
CA PHE A 422 -1.34 -19.30 -2.21
C PHE A 422 -2.26 -20.42 -1.65
N LEU A 423 -3.13 -20.98 -2.49
CA LEU A 423 -3.96 -22.15 -2.14
C LEU A 423 -3.23 -23.49 -2.38
N HIS A 424 -2.11 -23.48 -3.09
CA HIS A 424 -1.32 -24.66 -3.41
C HIS A 424 -0.07 -24.81 -2.53
N ASP A 425 0.37 -23.71 -1.91
CA ASP A 425 1.54 -23.70 -1.03
C ASP A 425 1.26 -22.85 0.21
N SER A 426 1.27 -23.50 1.36
CA SER A 426 1.00 -22.86 2.66
C SER A 426 2.02 -21.81 3.06
N ARG A 427 3.20 -21.77 2.44
CA ARG A 427 4.23 -20.75 2.67
C ARG A 427 3.90 -19.41 2.02
N ILE A 428 3.02 -19.42 1.01
CA ILE A 428 2.71 -18.24 0.18
C ILE A 428 1.56 -17.46 0.81
N PRO A 429 1.75 -16.18 1.13
CA PRO A 429 0.67 -15.32 1.62
C PRO A 429 -0.22 -14.84 0.46
N ALA A 430 -1.52 -14.69 0.71
CA ALA A 430 -2.49 -14.19 -0.26
C ALA A 430 -2.29 -12.70 -0.63
N THR A 431 -1.52 -11.96 0.17
CA THR A 431 -1.39 -10.50 0.03
C THR A 431 0.04 -10.03 0.21
N ASN A 432 0.37 -8.89 -0.41
CA ASN A 432 1.67 -8.22 -0.28
C ASN A 432 1.71 -7.20 0.87
N ASN A 433 0.89 -7.41 1.92
CA ASN A 433 0.76 -6.45 3.03
C ASN A 433 2.08 -6.17 3.77
N GLU A 434 3.00 -7.14 3.79
CA GLU A 434 4.30 -6.99 4.46
C GLU A 434 5.15 -5.91 3.77
N ALA A 435 5.34 -6.00 2.46
CA ALA A 435 6.05 -4.97 1.69
C ALA A 435 5.35 -3.61 1.77
N GLU A 436 4.01 -3.57 1.66
CA GLU A 436 3.25 -2.33 1.83
C GLU A 436 3.47 -1.68 3.21
N ARG A 437 3.47 -2.47 4.29
CA ARG A 437 3.69 -2.00 5.66
C ARG A 437 5.08 -1.37 5.81
N LEU A 438 6.09 -2.01 5.25
CA LEU A 438 7.46 -1.53 5.24
C LEU A 438 7.59 -0.21 4.46
N LEU A 439 7.02 -0.12 3.28
CA LEU A 439 7.03 1.12 2.49
C LEU A 439 6.29 2.27 3.17
N ARG A 440 5.25 2.00 3.99
CA ARG A 440 4.59 3.02 4.82
C ARG A 440 5.54 3.64 5.84
N ASN A 441 6.51 2.88 6.37
CA ASN A 441 7.52 3.43 7.29
C ASN A 441 8.42 4.45 6.56
N TYR A 442 8.88 4.12 5.35
CA TYR A 442 9.58 5.08 4.50
C TYR A 442 8.74 6.33 4.21
N LYS A 443 7.47 6.16 3.88
CA LYS A 443 6.56 7.29 3.60
C LYS A 443 6.37 8.22 4.81
N ARG A 444 6.35 7.68 6.03
CA ARG A 444 6.30 8.50 7.26
C ARG A 444 7.56 9.35 7.41
N LYS A 445 8.73 8.76 7.17
CA LYS A 445 10.00 9.49 7.19
C LYS A 445 10.08 10.56 6.10
N GLN A 446 9.64 10.25 4.89
CA GLN A 446 9.55 11.22 3.80
C GLN A 446 8.59 12.38 4.14
N ALA A 447 7.43 12.07 4.72
CA ALA A 447 6.46 13.10 5.13
C ALA A 447 7.05 14.04 6.20
N GLN A 448 7.85 13.51 7.13
CA GLN A 448 8.57 14.31 8.12
C GLN A 448 9.66 15.17 7.48
N ALA A 449 10.42 14.62 6.54
CA ALA A 449 11.51 15.32 5.85
C ALA A 449 11.01 16.33 4.80
N VAL A 450 9.76 16.18 4.35
CA VAL A 450 9.14 16.89 3.21
C VAL A 450 9.83 16.52 1.90
N THR A 451 11.14 16.73 1.79
CA THR A 451 12.01 16.31 0.68
C THR A 451 13.42 16.05 1.20
N PHE A 452 14.15 15.19 0.52
CA PHE A 452 15.57 14.95 0.77
C PHE A 452 16.40 15.85 -0.16
N ARG A 453 17.59 16.25 0.30
CA ARG A 453 18.45 17.17 -0.45
C ARG A 453 19.28 16.50 -1.54
N SER A 454 19.56 15.21 -1.38
CA SER A 454 20.32 14.41 -2.33
C SER A 454 19.81 12.97 -2.37
N PHE A 455 19.99 12.33 -3.51
CA PHE A 455 19.68 10.90 -3.69
C PHE A 455 20.49 10.00 -2.73
N GLU A 456 21.78 10.33 -2.55
CA GLU A 456 22.65 9.64 -1.59
C GLU A 456 22.06 9.61 -0.16
N SER A 457 21.43 10.70 0.28
CA SER A 457 20.77 10.77 1.60
C SER A 457 19.58 9.81 1.69
N ILE A 458 18.89 9.59 0.59
CA ILE A 458 17.78 8.61 0.52
C ILE A 458 18.35 7.19 0.56
N ASP A 459 19.43 6.95 -0.14
CA ASP A 459 20.07 5.64 -0.19
C ASP A 459 20.60 5.24 1.19
N TYR A 460 21.32 6.12 1.89
CA TYR A 460 21.73 5.86 3.26
C TYR A 460 20.54 5.63 4.20
N LEU A 461 19.45 6.38 4.03
CA LEU A 461 18.24 6.14 4.80
C LEU A 461 17.68 4.73 4.55
N CYS A 462 17.61 4.29 3.30
CA CYS A 462 17.15 2.93 2.94
C CYS A 462 18.03 1.86 3.60
N GLN A 463 19.34 2.04 3.56
CA GLN A 463 20.31 1.16 4.21
C GLN A 463 20.12 1.14 5.74
N CYS A 464 19.93 2.30 6.37
CA CYS A 464 19.64 2.38 7.81
C CYS A 464 18.32 1.69 8.17
N MET A 465 17.26 1.90 7.39
CA MET A 465 15.97 1.26 7.60
C MET A 465 16.06 -0.26 7.49
N SER A 466 16.82 -0.78 6.52
CA SER A 466 17.12 -2.20 6.38
C SER A 466 17.72 -2.75 7.66
N MET A 467 18.79 -2.14 8.15
CA MET A 467 19.47 -2.60 9.36
C MET A 467 18.59 -2.52 10.61
N LEU A 468 17.80 -1.46 10.76
CA LEU A 468 16.87 -1.34 11.89
C LEU A 468 15.78 -2.43 11.88
N VAL A 469 15.36 -2.90 10.70
CA VAL A 469 14.46 -4.07 10.60
C VAL A 469 15.20 -5.34 11.02
N LEU A 470 16.38 -5.61 10.46
CA LEU A 470 17.17 -6.80 10.77
C LEU A 470 17.52 -6.89 12.25
N MET A 471 17.96 -5.80 12.87
CA MET A 471 18.29 -5.74 14.29
C MET A 471 17.11 -6.06 15.22
N ARG A 472 15.88 -5.80 14.79
CA ARG A 472 14.69 -6.13 15.58
C ARG A 472 14.25 -7.58 15.48
N LEU A 473 14.73 -8.32 14.51
CA LEU A 473 14.44 -9.74 14.34
C LEU A 473 15.35 -10.61 15.22
N GLU A 474 16.56 -10.13 15.46
CA GLU A 474 17.46 -10.79 16.39
C GLU A 474 16.95 -10.57 17.82
N GLU A 475 17.16 -11.57 18.70
CA GLU A 475 16.59 -11.62 20.05
C GLU A 475 16.82 -10.34 20.89
N PRO A 476 16.04 -10.10 21.97
CA PRO A 476 15.78 -8.77 22.54
C PRO A 476 17.01 -8.15 23.20
N GLU A 477 18.02 -7.90 22.40
CA GLU A 477 19.06 -6.98 22.79
C GLU A 477 18.49 -5.55 22.75
N ASN A 478 18.90 -4.73 23.71
CA ASN A 478 18.57 -3.34 23.70
C ASN A 478 19.11 -2.67 22.42
N ILE A 479 18.21 -2.27 21.51
CA ILE A 479 18.60 -1.67 20.22
C ILE A 479 19.46 -0.42 20.39
N PHE A 480 19.26 0.33 21.47
CA PHE A 480 20.07 1.50 21.78
C PHE A 480 21.52 1.11 22.08
N ASP A 481 21.74 0.08 22.90
CA ASP A 481 23.09 -0.40 23.24
C ASP A 481 23.79 -0.99 22.02
N ARG A 482 23.05 -1.73 21.18
CA ARG A 482 23.60 -2.28 19.92
C ARG A 482 24.03 -1.16 18.96
N VAL A 483 23.19 -0.18 18.74
CA VAL A 483 23.52 0.98 17.88
C VAL A 483 24.65 1.80 18.49
N SER A 484 24.72 1.94 19.83
CA SER A 484 25.81 2.61 20.52
C SER A 484 27.16 1.94 20.24
N ARG A 485 27.22 0.61 20.30
CA ARG A 485 28.46 -0.15 19.98
C ARG A 485 28.89 0.01 18.52
N ILE A 486 27.95 0.14 17.57
CA ILE A 486 28.30 0.36 16.17
C ILE A 486 28.96 1.73 15.97
N PHE A 487 28.52 2.73 16.71
CA PHE A 487 29.13 4.07 16.61
C PHE A 487 30.48 4.16 17.35
N GLY A 488 30.79 3.27 18.28
CA GLY A 488 32.06 3.18 19.02
C GLY A 488 31.99 3.87 20.34
#